data_bedffd93849b88dd49fb229b96df04e7
#
_entry.id   bedffd93849b88dd49fb229b96df04e7
#
_cell.length_a   1.000
_cell.length_b   1.000
_cell.length_c   1.000
_cell.angle_alpha   90.00
_cell.angle_beta   90.00
_cell.angle_gamma   90.00
#
_symmetry.space_group_name_H-M   'P 1'
#
loop_
_entity.id
_entity.type
_entity.pdbx_description
1 polymer ?
#
loop_
_entity_poly.entity_id
_entity_poly.type
_entity_poly.pdbx_seq_one_letter_code
_entity_poly.pdbx_strand_id
1 'polypeptide(L)'
;MKRVFKGPHVLKPVLIIAMLCFTVFQSNGQQLKPADSGYVPVNGIKVYYEVYGEGTPLVLLHGAFMTIEGNWGQLIPELSKTRKVIAIEMQGHGHTPYSDRKLDLATLASDVDGVMNYLKVDSADVVGYSMGGSVAYQLTIKSPKRVKKLVIISSTYKSTGWAPQIANAFKNMKPEMFANSPMKTAYDAVAPDKTKWTKFIDQMLGFLATSFDMGDSNIAKITSPVLIISGDNDGLDKVELAKTYQLLGGGGSADMQPMPKSHLAVVPSQSHVGVMMQSGTILGYLDGFLK
;
A
#
# COMPACT_ATOMS: atom_id res chain seq x y z
N MET A 1 -14.79 31.21 44.98
CA MET A 1 -15.25 31.07 43.60
C MET A 1 -14.26 30.19 42.83
N LYS A 2 -14.53 28.89 42.68
CA LYS A 2 -13.65 27.94 41.92
C LYS A 2 -14.15 27.89 40.49
N ARG A 3 -13.35 28.40 39.55
CA ARG A 3 -13.62 28.24 38.09
C ARG A 3 -13.25 26.82 37.68
N VAL A 4 -14.25 26.03 37.28
CA VAL A 4 -14.08 24.72 36.64
C VAL A 4 -13.73 24.99 35.19
N PHE A 5 -12.48 24.69 34.81
CA PHE A 5 -12.07 24.62 33.42
C PHE A 5 -12.62 23.33 32.82
N LYS A 6 -13.66 23.46 31.97
CA LYS A 6 -14.03 22.36 31.05
C LYS A 6 -12.96 22.24 29.98
N GLY A 7 -12.22 21.12 29.98
CA GLY A 7 -11.24 20.81 28.96
C GLY A 7 -11.89 20.58 27.58
N PRO A 8 -11.19 20.85 26.48
CA PRO A 8 -11.74 20.71 25.15
C PRO A 8 -11.94 19.23 24.79
N HIS A 9 -13.06 18.96 24.12
CA HIS A 9 -13.45 17.66 23.59
C HIS A 9 -12.40 17.10 22.63
N VAL A 10 -11.69 16.04 23.05
CA VAL A 10 -10.64 15.34 22.30
C VAL A 10 -11.22 14.26 21.35
N LEU A 11 -12.33 14.55 20.69
CA LEU A 11 -13.02 13.53 19.86
C LEU A 11 -13.03 13.83 18.35
N LYS A 12 -12.20 14.75 17.85
CA LYS A 12 -12.24 15.13 16.43
C LYS A 12 -11.06 14.75 15.52
N PRO A 13 -9.90 14.24 15.94
CA PRO A 13 -8.80 13.99 14.98
C PRO A 13 -8.93 12.70 14.17
N VAL A 14 -9.66 11.68 14.63
CA VAL A 14 -9.76 10.38 13.94
C VAL A 14 -10.66 10.46 12.69
N LEU A 15 -11.67 11.33 12.69
CA LEU A 15 -12.55 11.54 11.52
C LEU A 15 -11.85 12.27 10.37
N ILE A 16 -10.82 13.07 10.67
CA ILE A 16 -10.09 13.85 9.67
C ILE A 16 -9.17 12.96 8.83
N ILE A 17 -8.62 11.89 9.40
CA ILE A 17 -7.78 10.93 8.63
C ILE A 17 -8.62 10.17 7.60
N ALA A 18 -9.87 9.83 7.91
CA ALA A 18 -10.78 9.17 6.99
C ALA A 18 -11.36 10.13 5.92
N MET A 19 -11.53 11.42 6.22
CA MET A 19 -12.10 12.41 5.29
C MET A 19 -11.10 12.93 4.26
N LEU A 20 -9.82 13.03 4.57
CA LEU A 20 -8.80 13.57 3.66
C LEU A 20 -8.42 12.61 2.51
N CYS A 21 -8.78 11.33 2.59
CA CYS A 21 -8.47 10.37 1.54
C CYS A 21 -9.28 10.55 0.24
N PHE A 22 -10.33 11.37 0.21
CA PHE A 22 -11.29 11.37 -0.90
C PHE A 22 -11.68 12.71 -1.49
N THR A 23 -11.12 13.82 -1.05
CA THR A 23 -11.33 15.06 -1.81
C THR A 23 -10.37 15.06 -3.00
N VAL A 24 -10.97 14.96 -4.18
CA VAL A 24 -10.37 15.25 -5.49
C VAL A 24 -9.68 14.08 -6.20
N PHE A 25 -10.42 13.22 -6.84
CA PHE A 25 -9.99 12.63 -8.11
C PHE A 25 -11.13 12.59 -9.12
N GLN A 26 -11.68 13.77 -9.45
CA GLN A 26 -12.27 13.96 -10.78
C GLN A 26 -11.23 14.70 -11.61
N SER A 27 -10.23 13.97 -12.11
CA SER A 27 -9.46 14.46 -13.22
C SER A 27 -10.40 14.45 -14.43
N ASN A 28 -10.65 15.60 -15.06
CA ASN A 28 -11.29 15.71 -16.36
C ASN A 28 -10.39 15.15 -17.52
N GLY A 29 -9.45 14.27 -17.19
CA GLY A 29 -8.66 13.51 -18.15
C GLY A 29 -9.38 12.22 -18.51
N GLN A 30 -9.38 11.87 -19.75
CA GLN A 30 -9.89 10.58 -20.23
C GLN A 30 -9.12 9.47 -19.51
N GLN A 31 -9.82 8.69 -18.66
CA GLN A 31 -9.22 7.59 -17.92
C GLN A 31 -8.56 6.62 -18.89
N LEU A 32 -7.28 6.29 -18.65
CA LEU A 32 -6.56 5.36 -19.50
C LEU A 32 -7.21 3.98 -19.38
N LYS A 33 -7.62 3.43 -20.53
CA LYS A 33 -8.20 2.08 -20.56
C LYS A 33 -7.10 1.04 -20.42
N PRO A 34 -7.29 -0.01 -19.60
CA PRO A 34 -6.36 -1.12 -19.54
C PRO A 34 -6.28 -1.85 -20.91
N ALA A 35 -5.09 -2.30 -21.26
CA ALA A 35 -4.87 -3.16 -22.43
C ALA A 35 -5.46 -4.56 -22.20
N ASP A 36 -5.48 -5.02 -20.94
CA ASP A 36 -6.12 -6.26 -20.49
C ASP A 36 -6.63 -6.09 -19.07
N SER A 37 -7.74 -6.72 -18.74
CA SER A 37 -8.28 -6.75 -17.38
C SER A 37 -9.17 -7.96 -17.19
N GLY A 38 -9.28 -8.42 -15.96
CA GLY A 38 -10.14 -9.56 -15.67
C GLY A 38 -9.94 -10.14 -14.29
N TYR A 39 -10.35 -11.37 -14.12
CA TYR A 39 -10.32 -12.08 -12.85
C TYR A 39 -9.47 -13.33 -12.94
N VAL A 40 -8.57 -13.47 -11.98
CA VAL A 40 -7.74 -14.67 -11.81
C VAL A 40 -8.31 -15.52 -10.68
N PRO A 41 -8.65 -16.81 -10.91
CA PRO A 41 -9.01 -17.71 -9.84
C PRO A 41 -7.73 -18.13 -9.09
N VAL A 42 -7.58 -17.64 -7.86
CA VAL A 42 -6.45 -17.98 -6.98
C VAL A 42 -6.94 -18.25 -5.57
N ASN A 43 -6.43 -19.28 -4.94
CA ASN A 43 -6.67 -19.59 -3.53
C ASN A 43 -8.15 -19.52 -3.10
N GLY A 44 -9.08 -19.92 -3.98
CA GLY A 44 -10.53 -19.96 -3.72
C GLY A 44 -11.28 -18.64 -3.90
N ILE A 45 -10.62 -17.59 -4.41
CA ILE A 45 -11.27 -16.33 -4.78
C ILE A 45 -10.97 -15.95 -6.23
N LYS A 46 -11.68 -14.94 -6.75
CA LYS A 46 -11.40 -14.33 -8.05
C LYS A 46 -10.79 -12.96 -7.82
N VAL A 47 -9.48 -12.83 -8.03
CA VAL A 47 -8.73 -11.57 -7.87
C VAL A 47 -8.78 -10.78 -9.17
N TYR A 48 -9.22 -9.53 -9.09
CA TYR A 48 -9.26 -8.62 -10.23
C TYR A 48 -7.89 -7.98 -10.49
N TYR A 49 -7.56 -7.82 -11.76
CA TYR A 49 -6.35 -7.16 -12.21
C TYR A 49 -6.59 -6.29 -13.43
N GLU A 50 -5.71 -5.34 -13.64
CA GLU A 50 -5.62 -4.52 -14.84
C GLU A 50 -4.18 -4.48 -15.34
N VAL A 51 -3.99 -4.53 -16.66
CA VAL A 51 -2.68 -4.42 -17.32
C VAL A 51 -2.67 -3.20 -18.23
N TYR A 52 -1.59 -2.42 -18.15
CA TYR A 52 -1.39 -1.24 -18.97
C TYR A 52 0.01 -1.23 -19.56
N GLY A 53 0.14 -0.76 -20.81
CA GLY A 53 1.42 -0.64 -21.49
C GLY A 53 2.14 -1.96 -21.72
N GLU A 54 3.38 -1.86 -22.16
CA GLU A 54 4.26 -2.98 -22.49
C GLU A 54 5.68 -2.75 -21.91
N GLY A 55 6.52 -3.77 -21.91
CA GLY A 55 7.90 -3.71 -21.42
C GLY A 55 8.14 -4.49 -20.13
N THR A 56 9.08 -4.03 -19.30
CA THR A 56 9.42 -4.70 -18.04
C THR A 56 8.23 -4.72 -17.09
N PRO A 57 7.83 -5.90 -16.55
CA PRO A 57 6.70 -6.00 -15.63
C PRO A 57 6.90 -5.18 -14.35
N LEU A 58 5.85 -4.45 -13.97
CA LEU A 58 5.74 -3.66 -12.75
C LEU A 58 4.40 -3.99 -12.08
N VAL A 59 4.46 -4.60 -10.90
CA VAL A 59 3.27 -4.91 -10.09
C VAL A 59 2.97 -3.77 -9.13
N LEU A 60 1.72 -3.31 -9.08
CA LEU A 60 1.24 -2.27 -8.17
C LEU A 60 0.25 -2.84 -7.16
N LEU A 61 0.52 -2.63 -5.86
CA LEU A 61 -0.27 -3.10 -4.73
C LEU A 61 -0.79 -1.93 -3.90
N HIS A 62 -2.10 -1.73 -3.88
CA HIS A 62 -2.77 -0.59 -3.25
C HIS A 62 -2.82 -0.66 -1.72
N GLY A 63 -3.11 0.47 -1.07
CA GLY A 63 -3.37 0.57 0.37
C GLY A 63 -4.74 0.02 0.80
N ALA A 64 -4.94 -0.12 2.11
CA ALA A 64 -6.23 -0.51 2.67
C ALA A 64 -7.35 0.44 2.24
N PHE A 65 -8.54 -0.09 1.96
CA PHE A 65 -9.73 0.64 1.50
C PHE A 65 -9.61 1.33 0.14
N MET A 66 -8.53 1.10 -0.60
CA MET A 66 -8.28 1.72 -1.91
C MET A 66 -8.66 0.78 -3.06
N THR A 67 -8.80 1.37 -4.25
CA THR A 67 -8.94 0.66 -5.53
C THR A 67 -7.70 0.93 -6.39
N ILE A 68 -7.56 0.26 -7.53
CA ILE A 68 -6.52 0.58 -8.52
C ILE A 68 -6.58 2.06 -8.90
N GLU A 69 -7.74 2.53 -9.32
CA GLU A 69 -7.93 3.93 -9.73
C GLU A 69 -7.63 4.89 -8.58
N GLY A 70 -8.19 4.66 -7.40
CA GLY A 70 -8.05 5.55 -6.25
C GLY A 70 -6.61 5.65 -5.72
N ASN A 71 -5.77 4.64 -5.95
CA ASN A 71 -4.39 4.64 -5.49
C ASN A 71 -3.38 4.98 -6.60
N TRP A 72 -3.59 4.47 -7.81
CA TRP A 72 -2.60 4.45 -8.87
C TRP A 72 -3.00 5.23 -10.13
N GLY A 73 -4.25 5.70 -10.21
CA GLY A 73 -4.80 6.34 -11.42
C GLY A 73 -3.96 7.50 -11.95
N GLN A 74 -3.27 8.25 -11.07
CA GLN A 74 -2.38 9.35 -11.50
C GLN A 74 -0.97 8.89 -11.92
N LEU A 75 -0.54 7.69 -11.50
CA LEU A 75 0.80 7.18 -11.80
C LEU A 75 0.80 6.25 -13.01
N ILE A 76 -0.25 5.45 -13.19
CA ILE A 76 -0.36 4.46 -14.27
C ILE A 76 -0.14 5.06 -15.65
N PRO A 77 -0.69 6.25 -16.03
CA PRO A 77 -0.49 6.82 -17.37
C PRO A 77 0.98 7.08 -17.71
N GLU A 78 1.78 7.50 -16.74
CA GLU A 78 3.21 7.74 -16.95
C GLU A 78 4.01 6.43 -16.92
N LEU A 79 3.76 5.57 -15.93
CA LEU A 79 4.46 4.29 -15.78
C LEU A 79 4.24 3.36 -16.97
N SER A 80 3.03 3.34 -17.53
CA SER A 80 2.68 2.48 -18.67
C SER A 80 3.30 2.89 -20.00
N LYS A 81 3.92 4.07 -20.10
CA LYS A 81 4.66 4.49 -21.30
C LYS A 81 5.89 3.62 -21.56
N THR A 82 6.47 3.03 -20.52
CA THR A 82 7.73 2.29 -20.61
C THR A 82 7.69 0.93 -19.91
N ARG A 83 6.58 0.60 -19.24
CA ARG A 83 6.41 -0.58 -18.40
C ARG A 83 5.12 -1.33 -18.70
N LYS A 84 5.17 -2.66 -18.56
CA LYS A 84 3.96 -3.47 -18.43
C LYS A 84 3.49 -3.37 -16.99
N VAL A 85 2.62 -2.40 -16.70
CA VAL A 85 2.04 -2.18 -15.37
C VAL A 85 0.93 -3.20 -15.13
N ILE A 86 1.01 -3.93 -14.01
CA ILE A 86 0.03 -4.92 -13.55
C ILE A 86 -0.48 -4.43 -12.21
N ALA A 87 -1.66 -3.86 -12.19
CA ALA A 87 -2.32 -3.39 -10.98
C ALA A 87 -3.30 -4.46 -10.47
N ILE A 88 -3.24 -4.78 -9.18
CA ILE A 88 -4.00 -5.88 -8.58
C ILE A 88 -4.89 -5.32 -7.48
N GLU A 89 -6.18 -5.66 -7.48
CA GLU A 89 -7.11 -5.38 -6.38
C GLU A 89 -7.16 -6.55 -5.42
N MET A 90 -6.68 -6.33 -4.20
CA MET A 90 -6.62 -7.38 -3.18
C MET A 90 -8.01 -7.75 -2.64
N GLN A 91 -8.13 -8.90 -1.99
CA GLN A 91 -9.39 -9.45 -1.46
C GLN A 91 -10.30 -8.36 -0.83
N GLY A 92 -11.55 -8.30 -1.29
CA GLY A 92 -12.58 -7.40 -0.80
C GLY A 92 -12.46 -5.95 -1.27
N HIS A 93 -11.42 -5.59 -2.04
CA HIS A 93 -11.23 -4.23 -2.55
C HIS A 93 -11.65 -4.12 -4.01
N GLY A 94 -12.23 -2.98 -4.34
CA GLY A 94 -12.62 -2.66 -5.72
C GLY A 94 -13.51 -3.73 -6.34
N HIS A 95 -13.09 -4.24 -7.49
CA HIS A 95 -13.78 -5.31 -8.23
C HIS A 95 -13.53 -6.71 -7.66
N THR A 96 -12.50 -6.90 -6.81
CA THR A 96 -12.25 -8.20 -6.17
C THR A 96 -13.29 -8.47 -5.08
N PRO A 97 -14.08 -9.56 -5.19
CA PRO A 97 -15.15 -9.84 -4.25
C PRO A 97 -14.66 -9.99 -2.80
N TYR A 98 -15.53 -9.62 -1.87
CA TYR A 98 -15.39 -10.03 -0.48
C TYR A 98 -15.38 -11.55 -0.37
N SER A 99 -14.59 -12.07 0.57
CA SER A 99 -14.56 -13.49 0.93
C SER A 99 -14.47 -13.61 2.45
N ASP A 100 -15.16 -14.61 3.03
CA ASP A 100 -15.04 -14.94 4.46
C ASP A 100 -13.69 -15.61 4.81
N ARG A 101 -12.82 -15.83 3.81
CA ARG A 101 -11.45 -16.32 3.99
C ARG A 101 -10.66 -15.36 4.88
N LYS A 102 -9.80 -15.90 5.74
CA LYS A 102 -8.92 -15.09 6.59
C LYS A 102 -8.13 -14.08 5.76
N LEU A 103 -8.18 -12.82 6.18
CA LEU A 103 -7.38 -11.75 5.61
C LEU A 103 -6.10 -11.60 6.43
N ASP A 104 -4.97 -11.97 5.86
CA ASP A 104 -3.64 -11.75 6.42
C ASP A 104 -2.59 -11.53 5.32
N LEU A 105 -1.42 -11.03 5.72
CA LEU A 105 -0.36 -10.66 4.76
C LEU A 105 0.14 -11.85 3.94
N ALA A 106 0.20 -13.04 4.54
CA ALA A 106 0.68 -14.24 3.84
C ALA A 106 -0.31 -14.68 2.75
N THR A 107 -1.60 -14.62 3.06
CA THR A 107 -2.68 -14.93 2.13
C THR A 107 -2.70 -13.93 0.97
N LEU A 108 -2.63 -12.62 1.27
CA LEU A 108 -2.60 -11.58 0.24
C LEU A 108 -1.35 -11.69 -0.66
N ALA A 109 -0.18 -11.96 -0.08
CA ALA A 109 1.05 -12.17 -0.87
C ALA A 109 0.97 -13.41 -1.76
N SER A 110 0.34 -14.50 -1.27
CA SER A 110 0.09 -15.70 -2.06
C SER A 110 -0.86 -15.45 -3.23
N ASP A 111 -1.86 -14.58 -3.04
CA ASP A 111 -2.78 -14.19 -4.11
C ASP A 111 -2.04 -13.40 -5.20
N VAL A 112 -1.19 -12.45 -4.81
CA VAL A 112 -0.35 -11.70 -5.76
C VAL A 112 0.55 -12.62 -6.56
N ASP A 113 1.22 -13.59 -5.90
CA ASP A 113 2.04 -14.60 -6.58
C ASP A 113 1.21 -15.45 -7.54
N GLY A 114 0.00 -15.83 -7.14
CA GLY A 114 -0.95 -16.56 -8.00
C GLY A 114 -1.38 -15.76 -9.23
N VAL A 115 -1.63 -14.46 -9.10
CA VAL A 115 -1.94 -13.57 -10.24
C VAL A 115 -0.74 -13.46 -11.16
N MET A 116 0.47 -13.28 -10.63
CA MET A 116 1.70 -13.26 -11.44
C MET A 116 1.89 -14.57 -12.22
N ASN A 117 1.64 -15.72 -11.58
CA ASN A 117 1.70 -17.04 -12.23
C ASN A 117 0.70 -17.15 -13.38
N TYR A 118 -0.55 -16.76 -13.16
CA TYR A 118 -1.61 -16.79 -14.17
C TYR A 118 -1.24 -15.94 -15.38
N LEU A 119 -0.69 -14.75 -15.15
CA LEU A 119 -0.25 -13.82 -16.19
C LEU A 119 1.10 -14.19 -16.81
N LYS A 120 1.70 -15.32 -16.41
CA LYS A 120 3.01 -15.81 -16.88
C LYS A 120 4.13 -14.79 -16.65
N VAL A 121 4.09 -14.11 -15.51
CA VAL A 121 5.10 -13.15 -15.08
C VAL A 121 6.01 -13.84 -14.06
N ASP A 122 7.17 -14.28 -14.48
CA ASP A 122 8.13 -15.00 -13.61
C ASP A 122 8.72 -14.09 -12.53
N SER A 123 9.00 -12.84 -12.89
CA SER A 123 9.50 -11.83 -11.95
C SER A 123 9.13 -10.42 -12.41
N ALA A 124 8.98 -9.50 -11.48
CA ALA A 124 8.62 -8.10 -11.72
C ALA A 124 9.32 -7.16 -10.74
N ASP A 125 9.36 -5.88 -11.07
CA ASP A 125 9.49 -4.83 -10.06
C ASP A 125 8.15 -4.73 -9.32
N VAL A 126 8.18 -4.46 -8.01
CA VAL A 126 6.96 -4.40 -7.19
C VAL A 126 6.91 -3.08 -6.43
N VAL A 127 5.82 -2.37 -6.54
CA VAL A 127 5.54 -1.14 -5.79
C VAL A 127 4.32 -1.38 -4.90
N GLY A 128 4.49 -1.21 -3.59
CA GLY A 128 3.39 -1.34 -2.64
C GLY A 128 3.25 -0.09 -1.77
N TYR A 129 2.01 0.38 -1.63
CA TYR A 129 1.66 1.47 -0.74
C TYR A 129 0.92 0.96 0.49
N SER A 130 1.29 1.44 1.69
CA SER A 130 0.60 1.13 2.96
C SER A 130 0.41 -0.38 3.14
N MET A 131 -0.80 -0.91 3.24
CA MET A 131 -1.08 -2.35 3.28
C MET A 131 -0.37 -3.11 2.14
N GLY A 132 -0.43 -2.58 0.91
CA GLY A 132 0.24 -3.17 -0.25
C GLY A 132 1.76 -3.23 -0.11
N GLY A 133 2.37 -2.29 0.62
CA GLY A 133 3.79 -2.34 0.93
C GLY A 133 4.15 -3.48 1.90
N SER A 134 3.32 -3.72 2.93
CA SER A 134 3.50 -4.88 3.80
C SER A 134 3.29 -6.19 3.05
N VAL A 135 2.33 -6.25 2.13
CA VAL A 135 2.14 -7.42 1.24
C VAL A 135 3.36 -7.62 0.34
N ALA A 136 3.93 -6.54 -0.20
CA ALA A 136 5.13 -6.59 -1.04
C ALA A 136 6.37 -7.08 -0.27
N TYR A 137 6.57 -6.68 0.99
CA TYR A 137 7.59 -7.27 1.86
C TYR A 137 7.36 -8.76 2.04
N GLN A 138 6.12 -9.18 2.36
CA GLN A 138 5.78 -10.58 2.57
C GLN A 138 6.02 -11.42 1.32
N LEU A 139 5.65 -10.93 0.14
CA LEU A 139 5.92 -11.56 -1.15
C LEU A 139 7.43 -11.72 -1.36
N THR A 140 8.22 -10.67 -1.13
CA THR A 140 9.68 -10.69 -1.32
C THR A 140 10.37 -11.69 -0.40
N ILE A 141 9.93 -11.79 0.86
CA ILE A 141 10.46 -12.75 1.83
C ILE A 141 10.12 -14.19 1.43
N LYS A 142 8.90 -14.45 1.00
CA LYS A 142 8.42 -15.80 0.66
C LYS A 142 8.87 -16.29 -0.71
N SER A 143 8.92 -15.37 -1.68
CA SER A 143 9.22 -15.66 -3.09
C SER A 143 10.26 -14.68 -3.64
N PRO A 144 11.51 -14.69 -3.11
CA PRO A 144 12.50 -13.65 -3.43
C PRO A 144 12.86 -13.57 -4.93
N LYS A 145 12.73 -14.66 -5.68
CA LYS A 145 12.95 -14.67 -7.14
C LYS A 145 11.86 -13.93 -7.93
N ARG A 146 10.70 -13.66 -7.32
CA ARG A 146 9.59 -12.92 -7.95
C ARG A 146 9.83 -11.43 -8.04
N VAL A 147 10.64 -10.88 -7.13
CA VAL A 147 10.80 -9.44 -6.96
C VAL A 147 12.20 -9.00 -7.39
N LYS A 148 12.29 -8.30 -8.52
CA LYS A 148 13.55 -7.76 -9.06
C LYS A 148 14.00 -6.53 -8.27
N LYS A 149 13.11 -5.55 -8.17
CA LYS A 149 13.27 -4.33 -7.35
C LYS A 149 11.99 -4.14 -6.55
N LEU A 150 12.13 -3.65 -5.33
CA LEU A 150 11.03 -3.43 -4.40
C LEU A 150 10.91 -1.95 -4.05
N VAL A 151 9.73 -1.38 -4.19
CA VAL A 151 9.43 -0.03 -3.72
C VAL A 151 8.35 -0.09 -2.67
N ILE A 152 8.65 0.46 -1.51
CA ILE A 152 7.76 0.52 -0.35
C ILE A 152 7.40 1.97 -0.09
N ILE A 153 6.14 2.31 -0.25
CA ILE A 153 5.63 3.65 0.00
C ILE A 153 4.79 3.63 1.27
N SER A 154 5.20 4.40 2.29
CA SER A 154 4.43 4.58 3.53
C SER A 154 4.01 3.28 4.20
N SER A 155 4.93 2.33 4.36
CA SER A 155 4.63 1.01 4.91
C SER A 155 5.75 0.44 5.77
N THR A 156 5.45 -0.65 6.47
CA THR A 156 6.34 -1.32 7.41
C THR A 156 6.19 -2.84 7.33
N TYR A 157 7.22 -3.57 7.78
CA TYR A 157 7.23 -5.03 7.85
C TYR A 157 6.80 -5.58 9.23
N LYS A 158 6.48 -4.70 10.19
CA LYS A 158 6.02 -5.09 11.54
C LYS A 158 5.14 -4.01 12.15
N SER A 159 4.24 -4.41 13.04
CA SER A 159 3.27 -3.49 13.67
C SER A 159 3.92 -2.36 14.46
N THR A 160 5.11 -2.59 15.06
CA THR A 160 5.86 -1.56 15.78
C THR A 160 6.50 -0.51 14.88
N GLY A 161 6.46 -0.70 13.57
CA GLY A 161 6.84 0.33 12.60
C GLY A 161 5.78 1.43 12.44
N TRP A 162 4.57 1.25 12.95
CA TRP A 162 3.60 2.31 13.10
C TRP A 162 3.85 3.08 14.39
N ALA A 163 3.77 4.40 14.35
CA ALA A 163 3.81 5.24 15.54
C ALA A 163 2.71 4.81 16.54
N PRO A 164 2.97 4.82 17.86
CA PRO A 164 2.04 4.27 18.86
C PRO A 164 0.62 4.81 18.78
N GLN A 165 0.46 6.11 18.45
CA GLN A 165 -0.86 6.73 18.27
C GLN A 165 -1.64 6.15 17.08
N ILE A 166 -0.96 5.76 16.00
CA ILE A 166 -1.59 5.16 14.82
C ILE A 166 -1.94 3.70 15.11
N ALA A 167 -1.03 2.95 15.69
CA ALA A 167 -1.30 1.56 16.12
C ALA A 167 -2.49 1.49 17.11
N ASN A 168 -2.60 2.47 18.01
CA ASN A 168 -3.74 2.58 18.92
C ASN A 168 -5.03 3.00 18.17
N ALA A 169 -4.94 3.89 17.18
CA ALA A 169 -6.09 4.27 16.37
C ALA A 169 -6.68 3.06 15.64
N PHE A 170 -5.85 2.21 15.01
CA PHE A 170 -6.31 0.99 14.32
C PHE A 170 -7.13 0.07 15.23
N LYS A 171 -6.71 -0.10 16.50
CA LYS A 171 -7.42 -0.93 17.50
C LYS A 171 -8.77 -0.35 17.94
N ASN A 172 -8.96 0.97 17.78
CA ASN A 172 -10.15 1.69 18.24
C ASN A 172 -11.10 2.09 17.10
N MET A 173 -10.76 1.80 15.84
CA MET A 173 -11.66 2.01 14.71
C MET A 173 -12.89 1.12 14.82
N LYS A 174 -14.04 1.66 14.43
CA LYS A 174 -15.33 0.96 14.45
C LYS A 174 -16.03 1.05 13.11
N PRO A 175 -16.78 0.03 12.69
CA PRO A 175 -17.45 0.00 11.38
C PRO A 175 -18.35 1.21 11.13
N GLU A 176 -19.01 1.72 12.19
CA GLU A 176 -19.92 2.87 12.08
C GLU A 176 -19.22 4.15 11.60
N MET A 177 -17.90 4.27 11.83
CA MET A 177 -17.10 5.40 11.34
C MET A 177 -17.02 5.45 9.81
N PHE A 178 -17.29 4.34 9.14
CA PHE A 178 -17.17 4.18 7.70
C PHE A 178 -18.53 4.16 6.98
N ALA A 179 -19.66 4.15 7.71
CA ALA A 179 -21.00 3.97 7.15
C ALA A 179 -21.37 4.97 6.05
N ASN A 180 -20.94 6.25 6.20
CA ASN A 180 -21.21 7.34 5.26
C ASN A 180 -19.90 7.97 4.76
N SER A 181 -18.85 7.19 4.67
CA SER A 181 -17.53 7.67 4.24
C SER A 181 -17.40 7.70 2.72
N PRO A 182 -16.48 8.51 2.17
CA PRO A 182 -16.09 8.41 0.77
C PRO A 182 -15.60 7.02 0.35
N MET A 183 -15.02 6.26 1.28
CA MET A 183 -14.62 4.86 1.04
C MET A 183 -15.83 3.96 0.74
N LYS A 184 -16.95 4.17 1.43
CA LYS A 184 -18.22 3.47 1.13
C LYS A 184 -18.72 3.82 -0.26
N THR A 185 -18.67 5.09 -0.63
CA THR A 185 -19.07 5.55 -1.96
C THR A 185 -18.21 4.91 -3.05
N ALA A 186 -16.89 4.88 -2.86
CA ALA A 186 -15.96 4.24 -3.80
C ALA A 186 -16.18 2.72 -3.88
N TYR A 187 -16.40 2.06 -2.74
CA TYR A 187 -16.75 0.63 -2.71
C TYR A 187 -18.04 0.35 -3.49
N ASP A 188 -19.09 1.12 -3.22
CA ASP A 188 -20.39 0.95 -3.89
C ASP A 188 -20.35 1.23 -5.40
N ALA A 189 -19.38 1.98 -5.87
CA ALA A 189 -19.22 2.26 -7.29
C ALA A 189 -18.80 1.03 -8.09
N VAL A 190 -17.96 0.15 -7.53
CA VAL A 190 -17.28 -0.92 -8.29
C VAL A 190 -17.41 -2.32 -7.68
N ALA A 191 -17.74 -2.46 -6.38
CA ALA A 191 -17.82 -3.75 -5.72
C ALA A 191 -18.88 -4.66 -6.36
N PRO A 192 -18.56 -5.93 -6.63
CA PRO A 192 -19.49 -6.88 -7.21
C PRO A 192 -20.74 -7.13 -6.35
N ASP A 193 -20.60 -7.04 -5.03
CA ASP A 193 -21.70 -7.16 -4.06
C ASP A 193 -21.59 -6.06 -2.99
N LYS A 194 -22.36 -5.01 -3.17
CA LYS A 194 -22.40 -3.83 -2.27
C LYS A 194 -22.92 -4.19 -0.86
N THR A 195 -23.67 -5.28 -0.72
CA THR A 195 -24.20 -5.72 0.58
C THR A 195 -23.13 -6.25 1.52
N LYS A 196 -21.94 -6.55 1.00
CA LYS A 196 -20.81 -7.05 1.77
C LYS A 196 -20.00 -5.96 2.48
N TRP A 197 -20.34 -4.67 2.29
CA TRP A 197 -19.60 -3.57 2.89
C TRP A 197 -19.30 -3.73 4.38
N THR A 198 -20.33 -4.02 5.19
CA THR A 198 -20.14 -4.16 6.65
C THR A 198 -19.19 -5.31 6.99
N LYS A 199 -19.33 -6.46 6.34
CA LYS A 199 -18.43 -7.60 6.53
C LYS A 199 -17.00 -7.29 6.09
N PHE A 200 -16.85 -6.57 4.99
CA PHE A 200 -15.54 -6.12 4.49
C PHE A 200 -14.87 -5.18 5.49
N ILE A 201 -15.61 -4.19 6.02
CA ILE A 201 -15.07 -3.27 7.03
C ILE A 201 -14.69 -4.01 8.31
N ASP A 202 -15.54 -4.89 8.84
CA ASP A 202 -15.23 -5.70 10.02
C ASP A 202 -13.94 -6.51 9.82
N GLN A 203 -13.80 -7.16 8.65
CA GLN A 203 -12.61 -7.95 8.32
C GLN A 203 -11.36 -7.07 8.21
N MET A 204 -11.45 -5.91 7.56
CA MET A 204 -10.35 -4.96 7.42
C MET A 204 -9.92 -4.36 8.75
N LEU A 205 -10.87 -3.99 9.62
CA LEU A 205 -10.54 -3.48 10.96
C LEU A 205 -9.88 -4.55 11.82
N GLY A 206 -10.36 -5.79 11.75
CA GLY A 206 -9.72 -6.94 12.38
C GLY A 206 -8.28 -7.16 11.88
N PHE A 207 -8.06 -7.05 10.57
CA PHE A 207 -6.74 -7.12 9.96
C PHE A 207 -5.81 -6.01 10.47
N LEU A 208 -6.26 -4.74 10.44
CA LEU A 208 -5.46 -3.58 10.88
C LEU A 208 -5.15 -3.61 12.39
N ALA A 209 -6.05 -4.16 13.21
CA ALA A 209 -5.85 -4.30 14.65
C ALA A 209 -4.93 -5.48 15.02
N THR A 210 -4.71 -6.43 14.09
CA THR A 210 -3.89 -7.60 14.32
C THR A 210 -2.41 -7.25 14.24
N SER A 211 -1.66 -7.56 15.30
CA SER A 211 -0.21 -7.38 15.31
C SER A 211 0.49 -8.39 14.42
N PHE A 212 1.52 -7.93 13.73
CA PHE A 212 2.38 -8.76 12.89
C PHE A 212 3.85 -8.34 13.01
N ASP A 213 4.75 -9.28 12.75
CA ASP A 213 6.19 -9.06 12.65
C ASP A 213 6.77 -10.08 11.68
N MET A 214 7.37 -9.62 10.58
CA MET A 214 8.02 -10.48 9.60
C MET A 214 9.46 -10.83 9.99
N GLY A 215 9.99 -10.19 11.04
CA GLY A 215 11.33 -10.40 11.59
C GLY A 215 12.43 -9.61 10.90
N ASP A 216 13.24 -8.93 11.70
CA ASP A 216 14.38 -8.13 11.26
C ASP A 216 15.35 -8.96 10.40
N SER A 217 15.59 -10.23 10.80
CA SER A 217 16.47 -11.13 10.06
C SER A 217 15.96 -11.50 8.66
N ASN A 218 14.65 -11.53 8.44
CA ASN A 218 14.08 -11.78 7.13
C ASN A 218 14.20 -10.54 6.22
N ILE A 219 14.05 -9.35 6.79
CA ILE A 219 14.29 -8.10 6.06
C ILE A 219 15.76 -7.99 5.65
N ALA A 220 16.70 -8.28 6.55
CA ALA A 220 18.13 -8.25 6.25
C ALA A 220 18.58 -9.26 5.16
N LYS A 221 17.77 -10.30 4.92
CA LYS A 221 18.03 -11.29 3.85
C LYS A 221 17.46 -10.88 2.49
N ILE A 222 16.74 -9.79 2.37
CA ILE A 222 16.24 -9.29 1.08
C ILE A 222 17.43 -8.85 0.24
N THR A 223 17.64 -9.52 -0.90
CA THR A 223 18.74 -9.23 -1.83
C THR A 223 18.37 -8.30 -2.96
N SER A 224 17.09 -8.16 -3.25
CA SER A 224 16.59 -7.20 -4.22
C SER A 224 16.86 -5.77 -3.75
N PRO A 225 17.24 -4.84 -4.63
CA PRO A 225 17.30 -3.43 -4.30
C PRO A 225 15.94 -2.94 -3.79
N VAL A 226 15.93 -2.14 -2.71
CA VAL A 226 14.70 -1.62 -2.10
C VAL A 226 14.75 -0.09 -2.06
N LEU A 227 13.68 0.56 -2.54
CA LEU A 227 13.45 1.98 -2.33
C LEU A 227 12.33 2.14 -1.29
N ILE A 228 12.63 2.79 -0.19
CA ILE A 228 11.64 3.19 0.82
C ILE A 228 11.28 4.66 0.61
N ILE A 229 10.00 4.97 0.52
CA ILE A 229 9.47 6.34 0.42
C ILE A 229 8.49 6.57 1.57
N SER A 230 8.63 7.65 2.31
CA SER A 230 7.72 8.04 3.40
C SER A 230 7.58 9.56 3.46
N GLY A 231 6.43 10.06 3.91
CA GLY A 231 6.33 11.45 4.34
C GLY A 231 7.03 11.67 5.69
N ASP A 232 7.54 12.87 5.94
CA ASP A 232 8.13 13.23 7.23
C ASP A 232 7.08 13.26 8.36
N ASN A 233 5.81 13.58 8.03
CA ASN A 233 4.64 13.54 8.92
C ASN A 233 3.76 12.30 8.69
N ASP A 234 4.30 11.23 8.12
CA ASP A 234 3.63 9.93 7.99
C ASP A 234 3.43 9.29 9.38
N GLY A 235 2.40 8.43 9.48
CA GLY A 235 2.12 7.65 10.68
C GLY A 235 3.14 6.55 11.00
N LEU A 236 4.23 6.44 10.23
CA LEU A 236 5.32 5.51 10.53
C LEU A 236 6.23 6.05 11.65
N ASP A 237 6.75 5.14 12.48
CA ASP A 237 7.82 5.43 13.42
C ASP A 237 9.12 5.69 12.64
N LYS A 238 9.71 6.86 12.84
CA LYS A 238 10.89 7.30 12.06
C LYS A 238 12.17 6.58 12.44
N VAL A 239 12.26 6.07 13.68
CA VAL A 239 13.39 5.25 14.14
C VAL A 239 13.31 3.87 13.50
N GLU A 240 12.13 3.25 13.49
CA GLU A 240 11.92 1.97 12.81
C GLU A 240 12.08 2.08 11.29
N LEU A 241 11.70 3.21 10.69
CA LEU A 241 11.96 3.49 9.26
C LEU A 241 13.47 3.53 8.96
N ALA A 242 14.25 4.26 9.76
CA ALA A 242 15.69 4.31 9.62
C ALA A 242 16.37 2.95 9.85
N LYS A 243 15.89 2.21 10.88
CA LYS A 243 16.35 0.84 11.16
C LYS A 243 16.04 -0.10 9.98
N THR A 244 14.88 0.01 9.37
CA THR A 244 14.50 -0.79 8.18
C THR A 244 15.50 -0.55 7.05
N TYR A 245 15.84 0.72 6.80
CA TYR A 245 16.83 1.08 5.77
C TYR A 245 18.21 0.49 6.08
N GLN A 246 18.66 0.52 7.36
CA GLN A 246 19.92 -0.09 7.77
C GLN A 246 19.92 -1.62 7.58
N LEU A 247 18.83 -2.33 7.92
CA LEU A 247 18.69 -3.77 7.68
C LEU A 247 18.81 -4.13 6.19
N LEU A 248 18.41 -3.22 5.30
CA LEU A 248 18.51 -3.36 3.85
C LEU A 248 19.88 -2.92 3.29
N GLY A 249 20.86 -2.71 4.17
CA GLY A 249 22.23 -2.37 3.81
C GLY A 249 22.51 -0.88 3.61
N GLY A 250 21.55 -0.01 3.95
CA GLY A 250 21.71 1.45 3.88
C GLY A 250 22.33 2.07 5.13
N GLY A 251 22.48 3.40 5.14
CA GLY A 251 22.89 4.20 6.30
C GLY A 251 24.40 4.28 6.53
N GLY A 252 25.23 3.69 5.68
CA GLY A 252 26.68 3.88 5.70
C GLY A 252 27.12 5.15 4.94
N SER A 253 28.41 5.54 5.10
CA SER A 253 28.98 6.66 4.34
C SER A 253 29.45 6.20 2.97
N ALA A 254 28.77 6.65 1.92
CA ALA A 254 29.13 6.33 0.54
C ALA A 254 30.41 7.01 0.07
N ASP A 255 30.97 7.96 0.85
CA ASP A 255 32.28 8.52 0.62
C ASP A 255 33.43 7.55 1.01
N MET A 256 33.10 6.54 1.84
CA MET A 256 34.06 5.59 2.38
C MET A 256 33.82 4.14 1.95
N GLN A 257 32.66 3.86 1.36
CA GLN A 257 32.25 2.52 0.91
C GLN A 257 31.34 2.63 -0.32
N PRO A 258 31.13 1.53 -1.08
CA PRO A 258 30.22 1.55 -2.22
C PRO A 258 28.80 2.00 -1.84
N MET A 259 28.13 2.72 -2.73
CA MET A 259 26.74 3.13 -2.57
C MET A 259 25.85 1.89 -2.34
N PRO A 260 24.97 1.89 -1.33
CA PRO A 260 24.06 0.77 -1.10
C PRO A 260 23.06 0.63 -2.26
N LYS A 261 22.61 -0.61 -2.50
CA LYS A 261 21.58 -0.89 -3.51
C LYS A 261 20.20 -0.41 -3.08
N SER A 262 19.97 -0.26 -1.77
CA SER A 262 18.70 0.20 -1.23
C SER A 262 18.77 1.69 -0.91
N HIS A 263 17.65 2.37 -1.11
CA HIS A 263 17.54 3.82 -0.99
C HIS A 263 16.42 4.21 -0.02
N LEU A 264 16.54 5.39 0.58
CA LEU A 264 15.52 5.99 1.44
C LEU A 264 15.21 7.41 0.96
N ALA A 265 13.93 7.69 0.73
CA ALA A 265 13.41 9.03 0.46
C ALA A 265 12.39 9.42 1.54
N VAL A 266 12.63 10.56 2.19
CA VAL A 266 11.66 11.17 3.11
C VAL A 266 11.17 12.45 2.47
N VAL A 267 9.86 12.50 2.15
CA VAL A 267 9.24 13.62 1.43
C VAL A 267 8.78 14.67 2.45
N PRO A 268 9.31 15.91 2.38
CA PRO A 268 8.99 16.96 3.35
C PRO A 268 7.51 17.36 3.30
N SER A 269 6.96 17.68 4.47
CA SER A 269 5.59 18.20 4.64
C SER A 269 4.49 17.25 4.14
N GLN A 270 4.78 15.93 4.10
CA GLN A 270 3.80 14.95 3.64
C GLN A 270 3.36 14.01 4.76
N SER A 271 2.04 13.80 4.82
CA SER A 271 1.39 12.78 5.65
C SER A 271 1.36 11.43 4.92
N HIS A 272 0.78 10.41 5.58
CA HIS A 272 0.54 9.08 5.00
C HIS A 272 -0.17 9.13 3.64
N VAL A 273 -1.24 9.92 3.56
CA VAL A 273 -2.03 10.10 2.32
C VAL A 273 -1.37 11.15 1.42
N GLY A 274 -0.86 12.23 2.01
CA GLY A 274 -0.28 13.35 1.27
C GLY A 274 0.88 12.95 0.37
N VAL A 275 1.67 11.94 0.75
CA VAL A 275 2.78 11.45 -0.07
C VAL A 275 2.29 10.90 -1.41
N MET A 276 1.14 10.20 -1.45
CA MET A 276 0.58 9.68 -2.68
C MET A 276 -0.02 10.76 -3.60
N MET A 277 -0.35 11.93 -3.04
CA MET A 277 -0.81 13.09 -3.82
C MET A 277 0.34 13.80 -4.54
N GLN A 278 1.59 13.46 -4.22
CA GLN A 278 2.79 14.00 -4.86
C GLN A 278 3.21 13.16 -6.07
N SER A 279 2.29 12.95 -7.03
CA SER A 279 2.50 12.04 -8.17
C SER A 279 3.79 12.33 -8.94
N GLY A 280 4.10 13.60 -9.21
CA GLY A 280 5.35 14.00 -9.89
C GLY A 280 6.61 13.64 -9.09
N THR A 281 6.59 13.83 -7.76
CA THR A 281 7.70 13.45 -6.87
C THR A 281 7.87 11.94 -6.82
N ILE A 282 6.79 11.20 -6.66
CA ILE A 282 6.82 9.72 -6.66
C ILE A 282 7.34 9.20 -7.99
N LEU A 283 6.84 9.71 -9.12
CA LEU A 283 7.32 9.32 -10.46
C LEU A 283 8.81 9.59 -10.63
N GLY A 284 9.31 10.73 -10.15
CA GLY A 284 10.74 11.05 -10.20
C GLY A 284 11.60 10.03 -9.44
N TYR A 285 11.16 9.58 -8.25
CA TYR A 285 11.86 8.54 -7.50
C TYR A 285 11.75 7.16 -8.18
N LEU A 286 10.57 6.80 -8.70
CA LEU A 286 10.37 5.55 -9.42
C LEU A 286 11.22 5.49 -10.68
N ASP A 287 11.23 6.53 -11.49
CA ASP A 287 12.03 6.60 -12.72
C ASP A 287 13.54 6.49 -12.43
N GLY A 288 14.01 7.13 -11.38
CA GLY A 288 15.41 7.05 -10.99
C GLY A 288 15.83 5.65 -10.51
N PHE A 289 14.94 4.96 -9.80
CA PHE A 289 15.23 3.69 -9.17
C PHE A 289 14.93 2.47 -10.06
N LEU A 290 13.86 2.51 -10.83
CA LEU A 290 13.39 1.36 -11.61
C LEU A 290 14.09 1.20 -12.99
N LYS A 291 14.97 2.09 -13.37
CA LYS A 291 15.80 2.00 -14.61
C LYS A 291 16.65 0.77 -14.66
#